data_fc51a28e023a3ff2a97a175238479cd3
#
_entry.id   fc51a28e023a3ff2a97a175238479cd3
#
_cell.length_a   1.000
_cell.length_b   1.000
_cell.length_c   1.000
_cell.angle_alpha   90.00
_cell.angle_beta   90.00
_cell.angle_gamma   90.00
#
_symmetry.space_group_name_H-M   'P 1'
#
loop_
_entity.id
_entity.type
_entity.pdbx_description
1 polymer ?
#
loop_
_entity_poly.entity_id
_entity_poly.type
_entity_poly.pdbx_seq_one_letter_code
_entity_poly.pdbx_strand_id
1 'polypeptide(L)'
;ALIRSGSSPAQAAAVALSRTFTPEECAPIASRPATAIGGGTAQGRIGGGNVVATPGGDRRARGLAKSASAIDQTACASIISESLHDIGVIPTWEKLLVPVLKSIGDMWELRECGIEVEHVLSTAVQVELSAFAFKTATQASRGTVLLGAVAGDDHQLPLWAVGAALAEQGIRFVHLGGGLPLESLSDVISRTGPRGVFLWSQLEGSADADRLDGLPSLRPNPRIVIGGPGWRNAPPRGVHVADSLGGAVALMSEIMAD
;
A
#
# COMPACT_ATOMS: atom_id res chain seq x y z
N ALA A 1 17.20 1.42 -3.92
CA ALA A 1 17.73 2.06 -5.15
C ALA A 1 16.96 1.59 -6.39
N LEU A 2 16.79 0.27 -6.62
CA LEU A 2 16.16 -0.27 -7.85
C LEU A 2 14.66 0.04 -7.96
N ILE A 3 13.92 0.06 -6.87
CA ILE A 3 12.49 0.43 -6.88
C ILE A 3 12.31 1.92 -7.13
N ARG A 4 13.21 2.78 -6.61
CA ARG A 4 13.24 4.21 -6.95
C ARG A 4 13.57 4.48 -8.42
N SER A 5 14.28 3.58 -9.09
CA SER A 5 14.59 3.67 -10.53
C SER A 5 13.48 3.08 -11.42
N GLY A 6 12.32 2.75 -10.86
CA GLY A 6 11.17 2.23 -11.62
C GLY A 6 11.18 0.74 -11.89
N SER A 7 12.04 -0.03 -11.19
CA SER A 7 12.01 -1.49 -11.29
C SER A 7 10.82 -2.05 -10.51
N SER A 8 10.08 -3.01 -11.09
CA SER A 8 9.05 -3.73 -10.35
C SER A 8 9.66 -4.55 -9.21
N PRO A 9 8.89 -4.89 -8.15
CA PRO A 9 9.38 -5.76 -7.08
C PRO A 9 9.97 -7.07 -7.59
N ALA A 10 9.38 -7.67 -8.63
CA ALA A 10 9.90 -8.87 -9.28
C ALA A 10 11.25 -8.63 -9.98
N GLN A 11 11.44 -7.50 -10.65
CA GLN A 11 12.71 -7.12 -11.27
C GLN A 11 13.77 -6.79 -10.22
N ALA A 12 13.40 -6.08 -9.16
CA ALA A 12 14.29 -5.80 -8.04
C ALA A 12 14.71 -7.09 -7.33
N ALA A 13 13.80 -8.05 -7.14
CA ALA A 13 14.11 -9.37 -6.61
C ALA A 13 15.02 -10.16 -7.54
N ALA A 14 14.81 -10.14 -8.85
CA ALA A 14 15.66 -10.81 -9.83
C ALA A 14 17.10 -10.26 -9.80
N VAL A 15 17.27 -8.94 -9.69
CA VAL A 15 18.58 -8.30 -9.56
C VAL A 15 19.22 -8.61 -8.20
N ALA A 16 18.44 -8.65 -7.12
CA ALA A 16 18.91 -9.02 -5.79
C ALA A 16 19.39 -10.49 -5.76
N LEU A 17 18.66 -11.40 -6.41
CA LEU A 17 19.03 -12.82 -6.53
C LEU A 17 20.29 -13.04 -7.39
N SER A 18 20.60 -12.14 -8.30
CA SER A 18 21.84 -12.21 -9.11
C SER A 18 23.07 -11.65 -8.38
N ARG A 19 22.88 -10.95 -7.25
CA ARG A 19 23.97 -10.48 -6.39
C ARG A 19 24.28 -11.52 -5.33
N THR A 20 25.54 -11.94 -5.25
CA THR A 20 26.01 -12.81 -4.17
C THR A 20 26.30 -11.93 -2.95
N PHE A 21 25.38 -11.90 -1.99
CA PHE A 21 25.59 -11.24 -0.69
C PHE A 21 26.37 -12.19 0.23
N THR A 22 27.31 -11.65 0.99
CA THR A 22 27.96 -12.45 2.02
C THR A 22 27.03 -12.60 3.23
N PRO A 23 27.08 -13.75 3.95
CA PRO A 23 26.24 -13.94 5.15
C PRO A 23 26.43 -12.86 6.21
N GLU A 24 27.57 -12.17 6.23
CA GLU A 24 27.89 -11.08 7.16
C GLU A 24 27.14 -9.78 6.80
N GLU A 25 26.83 -9.52 5.53
CA GLU A 25 26.11 -8.32 5.08
C GLU A 25 24.64 -8.36 5.46
N CYS A 26 24.06 -9.57 5.49
CA CYS A 26 22.66 -9.80 5.87
C CYS A 26 22.48 -10.34 7.29
N ALA A 27 23.53 -10.44 8.10
CA ALA A 27 23.43 -10.91 9.48
C ALA A 27 22.59 -9.95 10.32
N PRO A 28 21.72 -10.46 11.22
CA PRO A 28 20.99 -9.64 12.17
C PRO A 28 21.95 -8.75 12.96
N ILE A 29 21.56 -7.51 13.25
CA ILE A 29 22.39 -6.50 13.92
C ILE A 29 22.95 -6.98 15.28
N ALA A 30 22.28 -7.93 15.93
CA ALA A 30 22.71 -8.53 17.20
C ALA A 30 24.00 -9.38 17.08
N SER A 31 24.43 -9.77 15.88
CA SER A 31 25.60 -10.62 15.67
C SER A 31 26.82 -9.89 15.11
N ARG A 32 26.77 -8.56 14.91
CA ARG A 32 27.94 -7.80 14.47
C ARG A 32 28.78 -7.33 15.68
N PRO A 33 30.08 -7.61 15.72
CA PRO A 33 30.94 -7.06 16.76
C PRO A 33 30.96 -5.53 16.64
N ALA A 34 30.80 -4.84 17.77
CA ALA A 34 30.83 -3.38 17.86
C ALA A 34 32.23 -2.87 17.48
N THR A 35 32.40 -2.46 16.22
CA THR A 35 33.56 -1.63 15.85
C THR A 35 33.30 -0.23 16.36
N ALA A 36 34.13 0.18 17.30
CA ALA A 36 34.08 1.47 17.96
C ALA A 36 34.21 2.61 16.95
N ILE A 37 33.16 3.43 16.82
CA ILE A 37 33.24 4.77 16.24
C ILE A 37 33.02 5.74 17.40
N GLY A 38 34.00 6.63 17.58
CA GLY A 38 34.19 7.49 18.74
C GLY A 38 33.07 8.50 19.02
N GLY A 39 32.93 8.74 20.29
CA GLY A 39 32.61 9.97 21.01
C GLY A 39 31.48 10.85 20.53
N GLY A 40 30.32 10.71 21.18
CA GLY A 40 29.23 11.70 21.16
C GLY A 40 28.19 11.32 22.19
N THR A 41 28.16 12.06 23.31
CA THR A 41 27.24 11.84 24.44
C THR A 41 25.82 12.18 24.06
N ALA A 42 24.96 11.15 23.89
CA ALA A 42 23.52 11.26 24.07
C ALA A 42 23.02 9.98 24.71
N GLN A 43 22.63 10.08 25.98
CA GLN A 43 22.02 9.00 26.75
C GLN A 43 20.62 8.67 26.22
N GLY A 44 20.54 7.71 25.31
CA GLY A 44 19.33 6.99 24.98
C GLY A 44 19.65 5.50 25.15
N ARG A 45 19.02 4.80 26.09
CA ARG A 45 19.13 3.36 26.23
C ARG A 45 18.62 2.70 24.94
N ILE A 46 19.55 2.25 24.10
CA ILE A 46 19.26 1.39 22.97
C ILE A 46 19.07 -0.02 23.55
N GLY A 47 17.82 -0.43 23.72
CA GLY A 47 17.48 -1.82 24.04
C GLY A 47 17.91 -2.71 22.87
N GLY A 48 18.81 -3.67 23.14
CA GLY A 48 19.28 -4.62 22.14
C GLY A 48 18.14 -5.53 21.68
N GLY A 49 17.96 -5.60 20.39
CA GLY A 49 17.02 -6.48 19.69
C GLY A 49 16.78 -5.95 18.28
N ASN A 50 16.52 -6.83 17.32
CA ASN A 50 16.12 -6.51 15.93
C ASN A 50 14.79 -5.72 15.91
N VAL A 51 14.78 -4.50 16.44
CA VAL A 51 13.57 -3.67 16.47
C VAL A 51 13.68 -2.69 15.32
N VAL A 52 12.81 -2.87 14.34
CA VAL A 52 12.49 -1.83 13.36
C VAL A 52 12.05 -0.61 14.15
N ALA A 53 12.84 0.46 14.10
CA ALA A 53 12.47 1.70 14.76
C ALA A 53 11.25 2.28 14.03
N THR A 54 10.07 2.17 14.63
CA THR A 54 8.87 2.88 14.18
C THR A 54 8.77 4.18 14.97
N PRO A 55 9.25 5.32 14.42
CA PRO A 55 9.18 6.60 15.10
C PRO A 55 7.71 6.94 15.41
N GLY A 56 7.37 7.12 16.68
CA GLY A 56 6.00 7.41 17.10
C GLY A 56 5.04 6.23 17.09
N GLY A 57 5.51 5.01 16.78
CA GLY A 57 4.67 3.81 16.73
C GLY A 57 4.10 3.43 18.11
N ASP A 58 2.82 3.12 18.13
CA ASP A 58 2.16 2.58 19.30
C ASP A 58 2.60 1.14 19.60
N ARG A 59 1.99 0.50 20.60
CA ARG A 59 2.31 -0.89 20.98
C ARG A 59 2.05 -1.88 19.83
N ARG A 60 0.97 -1.66 19.05
CA ARG A 60 0.61 -2.54 17.90
C ARG A 60 1.63 -2.42 16.78
N ALA A 61 2.06 -1.19 16.44
CA ALA A 61 3.07 -0.96 15.41
C ALA A 61 4.41 -1.63 15.75
N ARG A 62 4.86 -1.53 17.00
CA ARG A 62 6.07 -2.23 17.46
C ARG A 62 5.90 -3.75 17.44
N GLY A 63 4.72 -4.27 17.81
CA GLY A 63 4.39 -5.69 17.73
C GLY A 63 4.44 -6.20 16.30
N LEU A 64 3.80 -5.50 15.38
CA LEU A 64 3.75 -5.85 13.95
C LEU A 64 5.15 -5.85 13.31
N ALA A 65 5.93 -4.80 13.54
CA ALA A 65 7.30 -4.72 13.05
C ALA A 65 8.20 -5.85 13.59
N LYS A 66 8.03 -6.21 14.87
CA LYS A 66 8.76 -7.34 15.50
C LYS A 66 8.35 -8.67 14.87
N SER A 67 7.06 -8.92 14.67
CA SER A 67 6.55 -10.16 14.07
C SER A 67 7.01 -10.29 12.61
N ALA A 68 6.98 -9.21 11.83
CA ALA A 68 7.49 -9.19 10.46
C ALA A 68 8.99 -9.52 10.43
N SER A 69 9.81 -8.89 11.31
CA SER A 69 11.24 -9.16 11.41
C SER A 69 11.56 -10.60 11.86
N ALA A 70 10.64 -11.25 12.57
CA ALA A 70 10.74 -12.66 12.96
C ALA A 70 10.20 -13.63 11.88
N ILE A 71 9.74 -13.09 10.73
CA ILE A 71 9.10 -13.88 9.66
C ILE A 71 7.85 -14.64 10.18
N ASP A 72 7.20 -14.09 11.20
CA ASP A 72 5.98 -14.65 11.79
C ASP A 72 4.74 -14.03 11.12
N GLN A 73 4.39 -14.59 9.96
CA GLN A 73 3.24 -14.14 9.17
C GLN A 73 1.91 -14.30 9.94
N THR A 74 1.79 -15.35 10.76
CA THR A 74 0.57 -15.59 11.54
C THR A 74 0.36 -14.53 12.60
N ALA A 75 1.41 -14.14 13.33
CA ALA A 75 1.33 -13.06 14.28
C ALA A 75 1.07 -11.70 13.60
N CYS A 76 1.66 -11.45 12.40
CA CYS A 76 1.33 -10.27 11.61
C CYS A 76 -0.17 -10.24 11.26
N ALA A 77 -0.71 -11.33 10.73
CA ALA A 77 -2.12 -11.45 10.37
C ALA A 77 -3.04 -11.20 11.58
N SER A 78 -2.76 -11.79 12.74
CA SER A 78 -3.55 -11.59 13.97
C SER A 78 -3.58 -10.13 14.39
N ILE A 79 -2.43 -9.45 14.42
CA ILE A 79 -2.35 -8.02 14.81
C ILE A 79 -3.14 -7.14 13.84
N ILE A 80 -3.06 -7.42 12.54
CA ILE A 80 -3.77 -6.67 11.50
C ILE A 80 -5.28 -6.90 11.62
N SER A 81 -5.70 -8.16 11.70
CA SER A 81 -7.11 -8.54 11.83
C SER A 81 -7.76 -7.92 13.07
N GLU A 82 -7.13 -8.03 14.24
CA GLU A 82 -7.58 -7.39 15.47
C GLU A 82 -7.71 -5.87 15.29
N SER A 83 -6.73 -5.23 14.65
CA SER A 83 -6.77 -3.79 14.44
C SER A 83 -7.91 -3.36 13.52
N LEU A 84 -8.15 -4.11 12.43
CA LEU A 84 -9.26 -3.85 11.50
C LEU A 84 -10.62 -3.92 12.22
N HIS A 85 -10.79 -4.88 13.15
CA HIS A 85 -12.03 -5.03 13.91
C HIS A 85 -12.18 -3.99 15.03
N ASP A 86 -11.08 -3.62 15.70
CA ASP A 86 -11.12 -2.73 16.87
C ASP A 86 -11.28 -1.26 16.51
N ILE A 87 -10.56 -0.79 15.50
CA ILE A 87 -10.46 0.64 15.17
C ILE A 87 -10.87 0.98 13.73
N GLY A 88 -11.23 -0.03 12.94
CA GLY A 88 -11.65 0.15 11.54
C GLY A 88 -10.50 0.26 10.55
N VAL A 89 -10.85 0.28 9.26
CA VAL A 89 -9.86 0.18 8.16
C VAL A 89 -9.00 1.42 8.06
N ILE A 90 -9.59 2.62 8.03
CA ILE A 90 -8.85 3.87 7.82
C ILE A 90 -7.79 4.10 8.91
N PRO A 91 -8.12 4.04 10.22
CA PRO A 91 -7.11 4.20 11.27
C PRO A 91 -6.05 3.09 11.25
N THR A 92 -6.43 1.84 10.95
CA THR A 92 -5.48 0.73 10.82
C THR A 92 -4.49 1.00 9.71
N TRP A 93 -4.95 1.42 8.54
CA TRP A 93 -4.08 1.73 7.41
C TRP A 93 -3.15 2.91 7.72
N GLU A 94 -3.71 4.04 8.11
CA GLU A 94 -2.95 5.29 8.23
C GLU A 94 -2.02 5.32 9.45
N LYS A 95 -2.45 4.76 10.60
CA LYS A 95 -1.70 4.85 11.85
C LYS A 95 -0.87 3.61 12.20
N LEU A 96 -1.20 2.45 11.62
CA LEU A 96 -0.47 1.21 11.88
C LEU A 96 0.30 0.73 10.64
N LEU A 97 -0.40 0.44 9.52
CA LEU A 97 0.21 -0.26 8.39
C LEU A 97 1.20 0.62 7.63
N VAL A 98 0.80 1.84 7.23
CA VAL A 98 1.67 2.75 6.46
C VAL A 98 2.97 3.08 7.20
N PRO A 99 2.98 3.44 8.50
CA PRO A 99 4.21 3.68 9.22
C PRO A 99 5.15 2.47 9.28
N VAL A 100 4.60 1.25 9.49
CA VAL A 100 5.40 0.03 9.57
C VAL A 100 5.94 -0.36 8.20
N LEU A 101 5.11 -0.33 7.14
CA LEU A 101 5.53 -0.61 5.77
C LEU A 101 6.64 0.34 5.31
N LYS A 102 6.50 1.65 5.57
CA LYS A 102 7.55 2.64 5.27
C LYS A 102 8.83 2.35 6.02
N SER A 103 8.74 2.08 7.33
CA SER A 103 9.92 1.81 8.16
C SER A 103 10.69 0.57 7.71
N ILE A 104 9.99 -0.48 7.23
CA ILE A 104 10.62 -1.68 6.68
C ILE A 104 11.21 -1.39 5.28
N GLY A 105 10.51 -0.64 4.44
CA GLY A 105 11.01 -0.21 3.14
C GLY A 105 12.28 0.63 3.23
N ASP A 106 12.32 1.61 4.16
CA ASP A 106 13.50 2.45 4.42
C ASP A 106 14.69 1.61 4.90
N MET A 107 14.46 0.59 5.72
CA MET A 107 15.52 -0.34 6.15
C MET A 107 16.09 -1.13 4.98
N TRP A 108 15.23 -1.61 4.09
CA TRP A 108 15.67 -2.35 2.92
C TRP A 108 16.49 -1.46 1.97
N GLU A 109 16.04 -0.24 1.71
CA GLU A 109 16.78 0.73 0.88
C GLU A 109 18.18 1.05 1.43
N LEU A 110 18.31 1.14 2.77
CA LEU A 110 19.58 1.48 3.42
C LEU A 110 20.56 0.30 3.51
N ARG A 111 20.07 -0.93 3.57
CA ARG A 111 20.88 -2.12 3.91
C ARG A 111 20.93 -3.15 2.80
N GLU A 112 20.13 -3.01 1.76
CA GLU A 112 19.96 -3.98 0.68
C GLU A 112 19.62 -5.41 1.16
N CYS A 113 19.05 -5.55 2.39
CA CYS A 113 18.58 -6.82 2.97
C CYS A 113 17.25 -6.61 3.71
N GLY A 114 16.48 -7.70 3.89
CA GLY A 114 15.17 -7.67 4.54
C GLY A 114 13.99 -7.63 3.57
N ILE A 115 14.19 -7.95 2.30
CA ILE A 115 13.10 -8.06 1.32
C ILE A 115 12.10 -9.14 1.73
N GLU A 116 12.55 -10.19 2.40
CA GLU A 116 11.72 -11.25 2.98
C GLU A 116 10.80 -10.72 4.08
N VAL A 117 11.26 -9.74 4.86
CA VAL A 117 10.47 -9.08 5.92
C VAL A 117 9.35 -8.26 5.29
N GLU A 118 9.69 -7.50 4.24
CA GLU A 118 8.71 -6.71 3.47
C GLU A 118 7.67 -7.65 2.83
N HIS A 119 8.07 -8.74 2.20
CA HIS A 119 7.17 -9.70 1.56
C HIS A 119 6.23 -10.38 2.56
N VAL A 120 6.73 -10.79 3.72
CA VAL A 120 5.89 -11.39 4.78
C VAL A 120 4.85 -10.39 5.26
N LEU A 121 5.26 -9.13 5.52
CA LEU A 121 4.33 -8.11 5.96
C LEU A 121 3.32 -7.76 4.86
N SER A 122 3.77 -7.49 3.64
CA SER A 122 2.91 -7.13 2.51
C SER A 122 1.88 -8.22 2.20
N THR A 123 2.31 -9.49 2.27
CA THR A 123 1.40 -10.63 2.11
C THR A 123 0.35 -10.69 3.22
N ALA A 124 0.75 -10.52 4.49
CA ALA A 124 -0.19 -10.51 5.61
C ALA A 124 -1.20 -9.35 5.49
N VAL A 125 -0.73 -8.15 5.14
CA VAL A 125 -1.58 -6.97 4.90
C VAL A 125 -2.59 -7.24 3.78
N GLN A 126 -2.13 -7.77 2.65
CA GLN A 126 -3.01 -8.07 1.51
C GLN A 126 -4.08 -9.10 1.89
N VAL A 127 -3.70 -10.19 2.55
CA VAL A 127 -4.62 -11.25 2.97
C VAL A 127 -5.69 -10.71 3.91
N GLU A 128 -5.30 -9.99 4.96
CA GLU A 128 -6.25 -9.50 5.97
C GLU A 128 -7.17 -8.40 5.42
N LEU A 129 -6.65 -7.45 4.64
CA LEU A 129 -7.51 -6.44 4.00
C LEU A 129 -8.49 -7.05 3.01
N SER A 130 -8.05 -8.01 2.18
CA SER A 130 -8.93 -8.68 1.23
C SER A 130 -9.99 -9.54 1.94
N ALA A 131 -9.60 -10.30 2.95
CA ALA A 131 -10.53 -11.11 3.75
C ALA A 131 -11.57 -10.23 4.45
N PHE A 132 -11.14 -9.11 5.08
CA PHE A 132 -12.04 -8.14 5.69
C PHE A 132 -13.00 -7.55 4.67
N ALA A 133 -12.50 -7.11 3.52
CA ALA A 133 -13.30 -6.52 2.46
C ALA A 133 -14.39 -7.47 1.95
N PHE A 134 -14.05 -8.71 1.62
CA PHE A 134 -15.03 -9.69 1.11
C PHE A 134 -16.01 -10.17 2.17
N LYS A 135 -15.59 -10.27 3.42
CA LYS A 135 -16.48 -10.65 4.53
C LYS A 135 -17.50 -9.54 4.85
N THR A 136 -17.07 -8.27 4.73
CA THR A 136 -17.88 -7.10 5.06
C THR A 136 -18.74 -6.64 3.88
N ALA A 137 -18.35 -6.99 2.64
CA ALA A 137 -19.04 -6.56 1.43
C ALA A 137 -20.52 -6.94 1.45
N THR A 138 -21.38 -5.94 1.22
CA THR A 138 -22.82 -6.14 1.10
C THR A 138 -23.25 -6.09 -0.36
N GLN A 139 -24.36 -6.78 -0.70
CA GLN A 139 -24.93 -6.72 -2.06
C GLN A 139 -25.85 -5.50 -2.28
N ALA A 140 -26.09 -4.73 -1.23
CA ALA A 140 -27.10 -3.66 -1.22
C ALA A 140 -26.60 -2.31 -1.78
N SER A 141 -25.39 -2.22 -2.32
CA SER A 141 -24.84 -0.97 -2.86
C SER A 141 -25.56 -0.50 -4.13
N ARG A 142 -25.86 0.79 -4.20
CA ARG A 142 -26.47 1.45 -5.37
C ARG A 142 -25.54 1.62 -6.57
N GLY A 143 -24.30 1.15 -6.49
CA GLY A 143 -23.31 1.28 -7.56
C GLY A 143 -22.02 0.53 -7.25
N THR A 144 -21.08 0.60 -8.16
CA THR A 144 -19.80 -0.08 -8.05
C THR A 144 -18.66 0.91 -8.26
N VAL A 145 -17.60 0.78 -7.47
CA VAL A 145 -16.32 1.48 -7.66
C VAL A 145 -15.30 0.50 -8.23
N LEU A 146 -14.62 0.90 -9.30
CA LEU A 146 -13.48 0.15 -9.84
C LEU A 146 -12.20 0.62 -9.18
N LEU A 147 -11.33 -0.32 -8.82
CA LEU A 147 -10.03 -0.03 -8.19
C LEU A 147 -8.92 -0.65 -9.04
N GLY A 148 -7.94 0.14 -9.46
CA GLY A 148 -6.82 -0.34 -10.27
C GLY A 148 -5.55 0.48 -10.04
N ALA A 149 -4.37 -0.15 -10.20
CA ALA A 149 -3.12 0.57 -10.32
C ALA A 149 -2.74 0.69 -11.80
N VAL A 150 -2.14 1.82 -12.15
CA VAL A 150 -1.81 2.16 -13.55
C VAL A 150 -0.81 1.20 -14.17
N ALA A 151 -0.74 1.19 -15.50
CA ALA A 151 0.21 0.34 -16.24
C ALA A 151 1.65 0.53 -15.74
N GLY A 152 2.33 -0.58 -15.49
CA GLY A 152 3.71 -0.59 -14.97
C GLY A 152 3.80 -0.42 -13.44
N ASP A 153 2.68 -0.33 -12.74
CA ASP A 153 2.65 -0.21 -11.28
C ASP A 153 1.91 -1.42 -10.66
N ASP A 154 2.65 -2.26 -9.92
CA ASP A 154 2.12 -3.47 -9.29
C ASP A 154 1.77 -3.27 -7.79
N HIS A 155 1.79 -2.03 -7.28
CA HIS A 155 1.48 -1.74 -5.87
C HIS A 155 -0.03 -1.82 -5.61
N GLN A 156 -0.48 -2.97 -5.12
CA GLN A 156 -1.90 -3.26 -4.92
C GLN A 156 -2.40 -3.06 -3.47
N LEU A 157 -1.51 -2.93 -2.49
CA LEU A 157 -1.93 -2.77 -1.08
C LEU A 157 -2.85 -1.55 -0.87
N PRO A 158 -2.58 -0.37 -1.47
CA PRO A 158 -3.48 0.77 -1.37
C PRO A 158 -4.87 0.50 -1.95
N LEU A 159 -4.96 -0.30 -3.02
CA LEU A 159 -6.25 -0.69 -3.60
C LEU A 159 -7.06 -1.56 -2.64
N TRP A 160 -6.41 -2.52 -1.97
CA TRP A 160 -7.05 -3.35 -0.96
C TRP A 160 -7.49 -2.52 0.25
N ALA A 161 -6.70 -1.51 0.66
CA ALA A 161 -7.08 -0.60 1.73
C ALA A 161 -8.34 0.21 1.36
N VAL A 162 -8.37 0.77 0.14
CA VAL A 162 -9.57 1.47 -0.37
C VAL A 162 -10.76 0.51 -0.46
N GLY A 163 -10.58 -0.69 -1.03
CA GLY A 163 -11.64 -1.68 -1.14
C GLY A 163 -12.22 -2.10 0.21
N ALA A 164 -11.37 -2.35 1.19
CA ALA A 164 -11.80 -2.70 2.56
C ALA A 164 -12.56 -1.56 3.22
N ALA A 165 -12.09 -0.31 3.09
CA ALA A 165 -12.75 0.85 3.66
C ALA A 165 -14.10 1.17 2.97
N LEU A 166 -14.20 0.95 1.66
CA LEU A 166 -15.48 1.04 0.93
C LEU A 166 -16.46 -0.04 1.38
N ALA A 167 -15.99 -1.29 1.55
CA ALA A 167 -16.81 -2.38 2.05
C ALA A 167 -17.34 -2.12 3.46
N GLU A 168 -16.51 -1.52 4.35
CA GLU A 168 -16.91 -1.09 5.69
C GLU A 168 -18.07 -0.09 5.67
N GLN A 169 -18.16 0.74 4.62
CA GLN A 169 -19.26 1.67 4.37
C GLN A 169 -20.41 1.07 3.54
N GLY A 170 -20.39 -0.23 3.25
CA GLY A 170 -21.41 -0.89 2.43
C GLY A 170 -21.33 -0.55 0.94
N ILE A 171 -20.22 -0.02 0.46
CA ILE A 171 -20.01 0.33 -0.95
C ILE A 171 -19.35 -0.84 -1.68
N ARG A 172 -19.96 -1.28 -2.78
CA ARG A 172 -19.42 -2.36 -3.60
C ARG A 172 -18.25 -1.88 -4.45
N PHE A 173 -17.22 -2.70 -4.54
CA PHE A 173 -16.06 -2.43 -5.38
C PHE A 173 -15.69 -3.64 -6.24
N VAL A 174 -14.89 -3.39 -7.27
CA VAL A 174 -14.23 -4.41 -8.09
C VAL A 174 -12.74 -4.09 -8.12
N HIS A 175 -11.91 -5.02 -7.66
CA HIS A 175 -10.47 -4.91 -7.68
C HIS A 175 -9.93 -5.42 -9.02
N LEU A 176 -9.39 -4.53 -9.85
CA LEU A 176 -8.86 -4.83 -11.18
C LEU A 176 -7.38 -5.22 -11.18
N GLY A 177 -6.70 -5.05 -10.05
CA GLY A 177 -5.29 -5.39 -9.90
C GLY A 177 -4.33 -4.26 -10.22
N GLY A 178 -3.03 -4.64 -10.27
CA GLY A 178 -1.93 -3.76 -10.69
C GLY A 178 -1.68 -3.84 -12.18
N GLY A 179 -0.84 -2.93 -12.70
CA GLY A 179 -0.40 -2.94 -14.08
C GLY A 179 -1.50 -2.75 -15.12
N LEU A 180 -2.60 -2.06 -14.77
CA LEU A 180 -3.80 -1.97 -15.61
C LEU A 180 -3.58 -0.98 -16.78
N PRO A 181 -3.61 -1.44 -18.05
CA PRO A 181 -3.58 -0.56 -19.20
C PRO A 181 -4.84 0.32 -19.27
N LEU A 182 -4.68 1.57 -19.73
CA LEU A 182 -5.79 2.53 -19.81
C LEU A 182 -6.89 2.06 -20.77
N GLU A 183 -6.52 1.38 -21.84
CA GLU A 183 -7.43 0.79 -22.82
C GLU A 183 -8.31 -0.28 -22.16
N SER A 184 -7.71 -1.16 -21.33
CA SER A 184 -8.44 -2.18 -20.59
C SER A 184 -9.38 -1.55 -19.55
N LEU A 185 -8.95 -0.48 -18.88
CA LEU A 185 -9.80 0.28 -17.98
C LEU A 185 -10.99 0.89 -18.72
N SER A 186 -10.75 1.49 -19.90
CA SER A 186 -11.80 2.07 -20.76
C SER A 186 -12.86 1.05 -21.15
N ASP A 187 -12.43 -0.16 -21.52
CA ASP A 187 -13.32 -1.27 -21.84
C ASP A 187 -14.18 -1.70 -20.65
N VAL A 188 -13.56 -1.80 -19.46
CA VAL A 188 -14.31 -2.17 -18.24
C VAL A 188 -15.30 -1.07 -17.85
N ILE A 189 -14.91 0.21 -17.92
CA ILE A 189 -15.81 1.33 -17.67
C ILE A 189 -17.01 1.27 -18.60
N SER A 190 -16.78 1.11 -19.90
CA SER A 190 -17.84 1.05 -20.91
C SER A 190 -18.80 -0.12 -20.70
N ARG A 191 -18.31 -1.28 -20.29
CA ARG A 191 -19.11 -2.50 -20.07
C ARG A 191 -19.89 -2.49 -18.78
N THR A 192 -19.36 -1.87 -17.71
CA THR A 192 -19.89 -2.02 -16.34
C THR A 192 -20.63 -0.80 -15.85
N GLY A 193 -20.41 0.38 -16.43
CA GLY A 193 -21.01 1.63 -16.01
C GLY A 193 -20.79 1.93 -14.52
N PRO A 194 -19.55 1.96 -14.04
CA PRO A 194 -19.29 2.17 -12.61
C PRO A 194 -19.70 3.57 -12.19
N ARG A 195 -19.99 3.75 -10.90
CA ARG A 195 -20.25 5.08 -10.32
C ARG A 195 -18.93 5.81 -10.01
N GLY A 196 -17.86 5.08 -9.72
CA GLY A 196 -16.55 5.64 -9.45
C GLY A 196 -15.41 4.76 -9.94
N VAL A 197 -14.27 5.39 -10.14
CA VAL A 197 -13.00 4.72 -10.49
C VAL A 197 -11.90 5.31 -9.61
N PHE A 198 -11.19 4.48 -8.88
CA PHE A 198 -9.99 4.86 -8.14
C PHE A 198 -8.75 4.28 -8.82
N LEU A 199 -7.79 5.16 -9.14
CA LEU A 199 -6.53 4.77 -9.76
C LEU A 199 -5.36 5.11 -8.87
N TRP A 200 -4.51 4.12 -8.64
CA TRP A 200 -3.28 4.28 -7.85
C TRP A 200 -2.04 4.33 -8.74
N SER A 201 -1.11 5.21 -8.40
CA SER A 201 0.24 5.23 -8.95
C SER A 201 1.24 5.52 -7.84
N GLN A 202 2.11 4.52 -7.55
CA GLN A 202 3.13 4.59 -6.51
C GLN A 202 4.46 5.14 -7.02
N LEU A 203 4.86 4.71 -8.22
CA LEU A 203 6.18 5.02 -8.78
C LEU A 203 6.21 6.43 -9.32
N GLU A 204 7.12 7.26 -8.83
CA GLU A 204 7.24 8.67 -9.21
C GLU A 204 7.31 8.84 -10.74
N GLY A 205 6.39 9.64 -11.27
CA GLY A 205 6.29 9.92 -12.69
C GLY A 205 5.85 8.74 -13.57
N SER A 206 5.34 7.63 -13.00
CA SER A 206 4.86 6.47 -13.76
C SER A 206 3.53 6.71 -14.47
N ALA A 207 2.72 7.65 -13.97
CA ALA A 207 1.42 7.97 -14.54
C ALA A 207 1.32 9.42 -15.02
N ASP A 208 0.61 9.60 -16.13
CA ASP A 208 0.31 10.89 -16.73
C ASP A 208 -1.19 11.16 -16.59
N ALA A 209 -1.53 12.18 -15.80
CA ALA A 209 -2.91 12.53 -15.52
C ALA A 209 -3.65 13.05 -16.77
N ASP A 210 -2.95 13.65 -17.73
CA ASP A 210 -3.56 14.15 -18.98
C ASP A 210 -4.20 13.03 -19.81
N ARG A 211 -3.69 11.80 -19.69
CA ARG A 211 -4.26 10.63 -20.39
C ARG A 211 -5.65 10.23 -19.90
N LEU A 212 -6.06 10.70 -18.73
CA LEU A 212 -7.39 10.40 -18.17
C LEU A 212 -8.53 11.09 -18.93
N ASP A 213 -8.24 12.15 -19.70
CA ASP A 213 -9.22 12.76 -20.61
C ASP A 213 -9.71 11.80 -21.70
N GLY A 214 -8.94 10.77 -22.00
CA GLY A 214 -9.31 9.72 -22.96
C GLY A 214 -10.28 8.67 -22.42
N LEU A 215 -10.65 8.71 -21.14
CA LEU A 215 -11.59 7.75 -20.56
C LEU A 215 -13.02 7.94 -21.11
N PRO A 216 -13.82 6.85 -21.22
CA PRO A 216 -15.17 6.92 -21.74
C PRO A 216 -16.08 7.85 -20.93
N SER A 217 -16.79 8.73 -21.64
CA SER A 217 -17.84 9.56 -21.05
C SER A 217 -19.15 8.78 -21.03
N LEU A 218 -19.70 8.55 -19.85
CA LEU A 218 -20.97 7.84 -19.64
C LEU A 218 -22.04 8.79 -19.09
N ARG A 219 -23.27 8.32 -18.97
CA ARG A 219 -24.37 9.03 -18.30
C ARG A 219 -25.04 8.13 -17.28
N PRO A 220 -24.82 8.38 -15.95
CA PRO A 220 -23.94 9.41 -15.40
C PRO A 220 -22.45 9.07 -15.61
N ASN A 221 -21.61 10.09 -15.68
CA ASN A 221 -20.16 9.90 -15.71
C ASN A 221 -19.67 9.32 -14.38
N PRO A 222 -18.77 8.32 -14.42
CA PRO A 222 -18.10 7.88 -13.21
C PRO A 222 -17.22 8.99 -12.65
N ARG A 223 -17.19 9.14 -11.32
CA ARG A 223 -16.21 10.00 -10.68
C ARG A 223 -14.84 9.32 -10.72
N ILE A 224 -13.86 10.04 -11.23
CA ILE A 224 -12.47 9.56 -11.26
C ILE A 224 -11.75 10.16 -10.06
N VAL A 225 -11.13 9.30 -9.25
CA VAL A 225 -10.27 9.69 -8.13
C VAL A 225 -8.90 9.05 -8.34
N ILE A 226 -7.85 9.84 -8.19
CA ILE A 226 -6.47 9.38 -8.29
C ILE A 226 -5.78 9.51 -6.94
N GLY A 227 -4.86 8.61 -6.65
CA GLY A 227 -4.04 8.63 -5.44
C GLY A 227 -2.63 8.11 -5.69
N GLY A 228 -1.73 8.41 -4.75
CA GLY A 228 -0.34 8.02 -4.82
C GLY A 228 0.58 9.08 -5.39
N PRO A 229 1.91 8.95 -5.16
CA PRO A 229 2.91 9.95 -5.52
C PRO A 229 3.33 9.89 -6.99
N GLY A 230 2.88 8.89 -7.76
CA GLY A 230 3.38 8.61 -9.10
C GLY A 230 2.79 9.48 -10.22
N TRP A 231 1.81 10.32 -9.94
CA TRP A 231 1.15 11.13 -10.94
C TRP A 231 1.98 12.34 -11.35
N ARG A 232 2.13 12.51 -12.67
CA ARG A 232 2.64 13.74 -13.30
C ARG A 232 1.47 14.62 -13.68
N ASN A 233 1.71 15.90 -13.81
CA ASN A 233 0.78 16.94 -14.21
C ASN A 233 -0.41 17.12 -13.23
N ALA A 234 -1.03 18.27 -13.31
CA ALA A 234 -2.29 18.50 -12.62
C ALA A 234 -3.39 17.65 -13.25
N PRO A 235 -4.30 17.08 -12.46
CA PRO A 235 -5.36 16.28 -13.01
C PRO A 235 -6.31 17.12 -13.88
N PRO A 236 -6.88 16.54 -14.96
CA PRO A 236 -7.84 17.23 -15.78
C PRO A 236 -9.14 17.52 -15.01
N ARG A 237 -9.96 18.41 -15.58
CA ARG A 237 -11.21 18.82 -14.94
C ARG A 237 -12.13 17.63 -14.71
N GLY A 238 -12.63 17.48 -13.45
CA GLY A 238 -13.50 16.38 -13.06
C GLY A 238 -12.78 15.15 -12.52
N VAL A 239 -11.44 15.15 -12.51
CA VAL A 239 -10.62 14.17 -11.79
C VAL A 239 -10.23 14.73 -10.43
N HIS A 240 -10.43 13.93 -9.38
CA HIS A 240 -10.16 14.33 -7.99
C HIS A 240 -8.87 13.67 -7.50
N VAL A 241 -8.12 14.38 -6.66
CA VAL A 241 -6.91 13.83 -6.03
C VAL A 241 -7.23 13.48 -4.57
N ALA A 242 -6.87 12.28 -4.18
CA ALA A 242 -6.90 11.84 -2.78
C ALA A 242 -5.48 11.82 -2.22
N ASP A 243 -5.27 12.52 -1.13
CA ASP A 243 -3.99 12.60 -0.39
C ASP A 243 -3.91 11.59 0.77
N SER A 244 -5.03 10.94 1.09
CA SER A 244 -5.17 9.99 2.18
C SER A 244 -6.20 8.92 1.86
N LEU A 245 -6.18 7.79 2.59
CA LEU A 245 -7.21 6.77 2.46
C LEU A 245 -8.59 7.33 2.83
N GLY A 246 -8.66 8.08 3.93
CA GLY A 246 -9.89 8.74 4.35
C GLY A 246 -10.44 9.69 3.30
N GLY A 247 -9.58 10.48 2.64
CA GLY A 247 -9.95 11.38 1.54
C GLY A 247 -10.49 10.63 0.32
N ALA A 248 -9.83 9.52 -0.09
CA ALA A 248 -10.29 8.69 -1.20
C ALA A 248 -11.69 8.11 -0.94
N VAL A 249 -11.90 7.58 0.25
CA VAL A 249 -13.17 6.98 0.66
C VAL A 249 -14.28 8.03 0.75
N ALA A 250 -14.01 9.21 1.30
CA ALA A 250 -14.96 10.31 1.36
C ALA A 250 -15.44 10.74 -0.04
N LEU A 251 -14.48 10.96 -0.96
CA LEU A 251 -14.79 11.30 -2.36
C LEU A 251 -15.64 10.24 -3.05
N MET A 252 -15.40 8.95 -2.77
CA MET A 252 -16.19 7.85 -3.34
C MET A 252 -17.56 7.69 -2.68
N SER A 253 -17.68 8.00 -1.39
CA SER A 253 -18.96 7.90 -0.66
C SER A 253 -19.96 8.95 -1.08
N GLU A 254 -19.51 10.18 -1.37
CA GLU A 254 -20.35 11.25 -1.89
C GLU A 254 -21.11 10.85 -3.16
N ILE A 255 -20.47 10.06 -4.05
CA ILE A 255 -21.07 9.60 -5.31
C ILE A 255 -22.23 8.62 -5.08
N MET A 256 -22.18 7.89 -3.99
CA MET A 256 -23.19 6.89 -3.67
C MET A 256 -24.43 7.49 -3.01
N ALA A 257 -24.33 8.74 -2.55
CA ALA A 257 -25.44 9.50 -1.94
C ALA A 257 -26.32 10.19 -3.00
N ASP A 258 -25.75 10.50 -4.17
CA ASP A 258 -26.44 11.09 -5.33
C ASP A 258 -27.10 9.99 -6.21
#